data_f42e0a8ba3aeb246fbf44600aad4713f
#
_entry.id   f42e0a8ba3aeb246fbf44600aad4713f
#
_cell.length_a   1.000
_cell.length_b   1.000
_cell.length_c   1.000
_cell.angle_alpha   90.00
_cell.angle_beta   90.00
_cell.angle_gamma   90.00
#
_symmetry.space_group_name_H-M   'P 1'
#
loop_
_entity.id
_entity.type
_entity.pdbx_description
1 polymer ?
#
loop_
_entity_poly.entity_id
_entity_poly.type
_entity_poly.pdbx_seq_one_letter_code
_entity_poly.pdbx_strand_id
1 'polypeptide(L)'
;MDRLKREGLGMTSQRTRNRLIQRLREGGIQNDDVLEVMASTPRHLFLDEALAIRAYEDTSLPIGYGQTISQPYIVARMTELLLSRAKSLHRVLEVGTGSGYQTAILARLVDQLYSVERIAPLLGQARRRLRELDIYNVETRVSTEGFGWPEKGPYDAILTAAAPSTVPMELKGQLAPDGVLVIPVGTERQFLTLVTRREDSDRFEVERLEPVRFVPLLSGVIR
;
A
#
# COMPACT_ATOMS: atom_id res chain seq x y z
N MET A 1 6.43 -2.18 -22.33
CA MET A 1 6.92 -3.43 -21.65
C MET A 1 6.51 -4.66 -22.46
N ASP A 2 7.41 -5.65 -22.61
CA ASP A 2 7.15 -6.89 -23.34
C ASP A 2 5.97 -7.67 -22.69
N ARG A 3 5.04 -8.17 -23.53
CA ARG A 3 3.85 -8.94 -23.11
C ARG A 3 4.24 -10.18 -22.27
N LEU A 4 5.30 -10.89 -22.70
CA LEU A 4 5.81 -12.06 -21.98
C LEU A 4 6.29 -11.73 -20.56
N LYS A 5 6.87 -10.54 -20.35
CA LYS A 5 7.25 -10.06 -19.01
C LYS A 5 6.02 -9.81 -18.12
N ARG A 6 4.93 -9.26 -18.68
CA ARG A 6 3.67 -9.05 -17.93
C ARG A 6 2.98 -10.37 -17.57
N GLU A 7 2.89 -11.28 -18.54
CA GLU A 7 2.21 -12.56 -18.36
C GLU A 7 2.98 -13.51 -17.44
N GLY A 8 4.32 -13.45 -17.48
CA GLY A 8 5.20 -14.32 -16.72
C GLY A 8 5.18 -15.76 -17.22
N LEU A 9 6.16 -16.55 -16.82
CA LEU A 9 6.29 -17.97 -17.15
C LEU A 9 6.54 -18.79 -15.86
N GLY A 10 6.12 -20.05 -15.86
CA GLY A 10 6.35 -20.94 -14.71
C GLY A 10 5.79 -20.39 -13.41
N MET A 11 6.66 -20.13 -12.43
CA MET A 11 6.29 -19.63 -11.10
C MET A 11 5.76 -18.19 -11.11
N THR A 12 5.94 -17.44 -12.19
CA THR A 12 5.40 -16.07 -12.36
C THR A 12 4.16 -16.02 -13.25
N SER A 13 3.68 -17.16 -13.75
CA SER A 13 2.56 -17.27 -14.68
C SER A 13 1.20 -16.83 -14.06
N GLN A 14 0.23 -16.55 -14.93
CA GLN A 14 -1.15 -16.24 -14.54
C GLN A 14 -1.76 -17.36 -13.68
N ARG A 15 -1.44 -18.63 -13.96
CA ARG A 15 -1.90 -19.77 -13.15
C ARG A 15 -1.43 -19.67 -11.70
N THR A 16 -0.17 -19.27 -11.48
CA THR A 16 0.39 -19.10 -10.13
C THR A 16 -0.25 -17.90 -9.42
N ARG A 17 -0.51 -16.80 -10.14
CA ARG A 17 -1.29 -15.66 -9.62
C ARG A 17 -2.69 -16.10 -9.18
N ASN A 18 -3.41 -16.81 -10.02
CA ASN A 18 -4.76 -17.27 -9.70
C ASN A 18 -4.79 -18.17 -8.44
N ARG A 19 -3.75 -18.98 -8.22
CA ARG A 19 -3.60 -19.75 -6.98
C ARG A 19 -3.39 -18.86 -5.76
N LEU A 20 -2.64 -17.77 -5.89
CA LEU A 20 -2.54 -16.78 -4.81
C LEU A 20 -3.90 -16.17 -4.52
N ILE A 21 -4.63 -15.70 -5.53
CA ILE A 21 -5.97 -15.11 -5.37
C ILE A 21 -6.93 -16.08 -4.65
N GLN A 22 -6.91 -17.35 -5.01
CA GLN A 22 -7.71 -18.38 -4.34
C GLN A 22 -7.35 -18.47 -2.85
N ARG A 23 -6.04 -18.49 -2.50
CA ARG A 23 -5.61 -18.49 -1.09
C ARG A 23 -6.02 -17.22 -0.33
N LEU A 24 -5.99 -16.05 -0.97
CA LEU A 24 -6.44 -14.81 -0.35
C LEU A 24 -7.94 -14.86 -0.04
N ARG A 25 -8.74 -15.41 -0.96
CA ARG A 25 -10.19 -15.63 -0.76
C ARG A 25 -10.46 -16.62 0.38
N GLU A 26 -9.74 -17.73 0.41
CA GLU A 26 -9.81 -18.72 1.49
C GLU A 26 -9.33 -18.15 2.84
N GLY A 27 -8.39 -17.21 2.81
CA GLY A 27 -7.91 -16.44 3.96
C GLY A 27 -8.86 -15.36 4.47
N GLY A 28 -10.02 -15.16 3.80
CA GLY A 28 -11.08 -14.25 4.27
C GLY A 28 -11.17 -12.92 3.53
N ILE A 29 -10.41 -12.70 2.46
CA ILE A 29 -10.59 -11.52 1.59
C ILE A 29 -11.85 -11.71 0.76
N GLN A 30 -12.80 -10.79 0.87
CA GLN A 30 -14.13 -10.88 0.26
C GLN A 30 -14.37 -9.88 -0.88
N ASN A 31 -13.61 -8.81 -0.94
CA ASN A 31 -13.80 -7.77 -1.96
C ASN A 31 -13.26 -8.24 -3.31
N ASP A 32 -14.17 -8.46 -4.26
CA ASP A 32 -13.86 -8.97 -5.59
C ASP A 32 -13.01 -7.99 -6.41
N ASP A 33 -13.22 -6.67 -6.28
CA ASP A 33 -12.43 -5.66 -7.00
C ASP A 33 -10.96 -5.70 -6.57
N VAL A 34 -10.70 -5.86 -5.26
CA VAL A 34 -9.36 -6.05 -4.72
C VAL A 34 -8.70 -7.30 -5.29
N LEU A 35 -9.41 -8.43 -5.29
CA LEU A 35 -8.91 -9.69 -5.79
C LEU A 35 -8.64 -9.64 -7.30
N GLU A 36 -9.51 -9.00 -8.09
CA GLU A 36 -9.34 -8.82 -9.54
C GLU A 36 -8.14 -7.94 -9.88
N VAL A 37 -8.01 -6.80 -9.20
CA VAL A 37 -6.86 -5.91 -9.38
C VAL A 37 -5.56 -6.61 -9.00
N MET A 38 -5.53 -7.40 -7.93
CA MET A 38 -4.35 -8.18 -7.56
C MET A 38 -4.05 -9.31 -8.57
N ALA A 39 -5.07 -9.96 -9.13
CA ALA A 39 -4.92 -10.97 -10.18
C ALA A 39 -4.32 -10.39 -11.47
N SER A 40 -4.68 -9.16 -11.81
CA SER A 40 -4.21 -8.47 -13.02
C SER A 40 -2.88 -7.74 -12.83
N THR A 41 -2.44 -7.50 -11.58
CA THR A 41 -1.19 -6.78 -11.28
C THR A 41 -0.02 -7.75 -11.09
N PRO A 42 0.98 -7.77 -11.98
CA PRO A 42 2.08 -8.73 -11.96
C PRO A 42 3.09 -8.41 -10.85
N ARG A 43 2.87 -8.95 -9.64
CA ARG A 43 3.70 -8.69 -8.45
C ARG A 43 5.20 -8.98 -8.65
N HIS A 44 5.55 -9.97 -9.51
CA HIS A 44 6.93 -10.31 -9.81
C HIS A 44 7.73 -9.16 -10.46
N LEU A 45 7.07 -8.20 -11.10
CA LEU A 45 7.72 -7.01 -11.67
C LEU A 45 8.16 -5.98 -10.61
N PHE A 46 7.70 -6.14 -9.37
CA PHE A 46 8.04 -5.25 -8.24
C PHE A 46 9.18 -5.79 -7.37
N LEU A 47 9.78 -6.90 -7.77
CA LEU A 47 10.89 -7.58 -7.10
C LEU A 47 12.12 -7.64 -8.01
N ASP A 48 13.27 -7.88 -7.42
CA ASP A 48 14.47 -8.24 -8.16
C ASP A 48 14.28 -9.62 -8.81
N GLU A 49 14.94 -9.85 -9.95
CA GLU A 49 14.79 -11.07 -10.75
C GLU A 49 15.03 -12.35 -9.94
N ALA A 50 16.01 -12.33 -9.04
CA ALA A 50 16.33 -13.47 -8.16
C ALA A 50 15.17 -13.85 -7.22
N LEU A 51 14.29 -12.91 -6.88
CA LEU A 51 13.14 -13.12 -6.00
C LEU A 51 11.81 -13.26 -6.76
N ALA A 52 11.80 -13.01 -8.06
CA ALA A 52 10.59 -13.04 -8.89
C ALA A 52 9.85 -14.39 -8.82
N ILE A 53 10.58 -15.50 -8.71
CA ILE A 53 10.01 -16.85 -8.57
C ILE A 53 9.19 -17.04 -7.30
N ARG A 54 9.46 -16.25 -6.26
CA ARG A 54 8.77 -16.24 -4.96
C ARG A 54 7.65 -15.21 -4.86
N ALA A 55 7.44 -14.42 -5.91
CA ALA A 55 6.52 -13.26 -5.90
C ALA A 55 5.09 -13.62 -5.48
N TYR A 56 4.66 -14.86 -5.70
CA TYR A 56 3.30 -15.33 -5.42
C TYR A 56 3.21 -16.25 -4.19
N GLU A 57 4.27 -16.32 -3.39
CA GLU A 57 4.19 -16.81 -2.01
C GLU A 57 3.47 -15.76 -1.15
N ASP A 58 2.66 -16.19 -0.18
CA ASP A 58 1.99 -15.27 0.74
C ASP A 58 2.92 -14.87 1.89
N THR A 59 3.98 -14.17 1.53
CA THR A 59 5.03 -13.68 2.45
C THR A 59 5.58 -12.34 2.01
N SER A 60 6.17 -11.60 2.95
CA SER A 60 6.96 -10.40 2.65
C SER A 60 8.32 -10.79 2.07
N LEU A 61 8.84 -10.00 1.12
CA LEU A 61 10.14 -10.23 0.48
C LEU A 61 10.98 -8.94 0.49
N PRO A 62 12.31 -9.02 0.58
CA PRO A 62 13.17 -7.85 0.58
C PRO A 62 13.17 -7.13 -0.77
N ILE A 63 13.24 -5.79 -0.73
CA ILE A 63 13.34 -4.92 -1.91
C ILE A 63 14.57 -3.98 -1.84
N GLY A 64 15.52 -4.26 -0.97
CA GLY A 64 16.68 -3.42 -0.71
C GLY A 64 16.43 -2.37 0.38
N TYR A 65 17.50 -1.68 0.79
CA TYR A 65 17.46 -0.62 1.80
C TYR A 65 16.82 -1.01 3.14
N GLY A 66 16.86 -2.29 3.51
CA GLY A 66 16.19 -2.80 4.72
C GLY A 66 14.66 -2.79 4.62
N GLN A 67 14.09 -2.60 3.41
CA GLN A 67 12.65 -2.57 3.18
C GLN A 67 12.14 -3.87 2.55
N THR A 68 10.83 -4.06 2.63
CA THR A 68 10.16 -5.24 2.06
C THR A 68 8.94 -4.84 1.25
N ILE A 69 8.61 -5.64 0.23
CA ILE A 69 7.26 -5.68 -0.33
C ILE A 69 6.38 -6.45 0.65
N SER A 70 5.25 -5.89 1.04
CA SER A 70 4.36 -6.50 2.04
C SER A 70 3.79 -7.83 1.55
N GLN A 71 3.48 -8.74 2.48
CA GLN A 71 2.78 -9.99 2.22
C GLN A 71 1.49 -9.74 1.41
N PRO A 72 1.19 -10.53 0.38
CA PRO A 72 -0.01 -10.35 -0.44
C PRO A 72 -1.31 -10.27 0.36
N TYR A 73 -1.49 -11.12 1.37
CA TYR A 73 -2.66 -11.05 2.26
C TYR A 73 -2.79 -9.68 2.93
N ILE A 74 -1.70 -9.12 3.44
CA ILE A 74 -1.72 -7.81 4.10
C ILE A 74 -2.05 -6.69 3.12
N VAL A 75 -1.52 -6.74 1.89
CA VAL A 75 -1.88 -5.79 0.82
C VAL A 75 -3.38 -5.85 0.53
N ALA A 76 -3.93 -7.05 0.35
CA ALA A 76 -5.35 -7.26 0.11
C ALA A 76 -6.20 -6.74 1.28
N ARG A 77 -5.84 -7.12 2.50
CA ARG A 77 -6.58 -6.77 3.73
C ARG A 77 -6.63 -5.27 4.00
N MET A 78 -5.48 -4.59 3.87
CA MET A 78 -5.42 -3.14 4.06
C MET A 78 -6.22 -2.40 2.97
N THR A 79 -6.14 -2.86 1.73
CA THR A 79 -6.92 -2.30 0.62
C THR A 79 -8.41 -2.51 0.83
N GLU A 80 -8.83 -3.73 1.18
CA GLU A 80 -10.24 -4.07 1.47
C GLU A 80 -10.80 -3.23 2.62
N LEU A 81 -10.05 -3.07 3.72
CA LEU A 81 -10.44 -2.21 4.84
C LEU A 81 -10.65 -0.77 4.38
N LEU A 82 -9.73 -0.23 3.60
CA LEU A 82 -9.81 1.13 3.08
C LEU A 82 -11.06 1.32 2.22
N LEU A 83 -11.30 0.41 1.26
CA LEU A 83 -12.49 0.44 0.39
C LEU A 83 -13.80 0.29 1.16
N SER A 84 -13.83 -0.56 2.19
CA SER A 84 -15.07 -0.83 2.95
C SER A 84 -15.43 0.26 3.95
N ARG A 85 -14.47 1.11 4.33
CA ARG A 85 -14.65 2.11 5.40
C ARG A 85 -14.69 3.54 4.89
N ALA A 86 -14.04 3.85 3.76
CA ALA A 86 -14.09 5.16 3.15
C ALA A 86 -15.43 5.39 2.45
N LYS A 87 -16.03 6.57 2.64
CA LYS A 87 -17.26 6.97 1.94
C LYS A 87 -16.98 7.40 0.49
N SER A 88 -15.80 7.91 0.22
CA SER A 88 -15.30 8.27 -1.11
C SER A 88 -13.81 7.96 -1.24
N LEU A 89 -13.31 7.90 -2.47
CA LEU A 89 -11.92 7.59 -2.79
C LEU A 89 -11.38 8.50 -3.90
N HIS A 90 -11.80 9.78 -3.88
CA HIS A 90 -11.35 10.78 -4.85
C HIS A 90 -9.89 11.19 -4.60
N ARG A 91 -9.48 11.28 -3.33
CA ARG A 91 -8.12 11.62 -2.93
C ARG A 91 -7.61 10.65 -1.88
N VAL A 92 -6.65 9.83 -2.26
CA VAL A 92 -6.05 8.84 -1.37
C VAL A 92 -4.56 9.11 -1.22
N LEU A 93 -4.04 9.01 0.01
CA LEU A 93 -2.62 9.10 0.30
C LEU A 93 -2.06 7.73 0.69
N GLU A 94 -0.95 7.37 0.09
CA GLU A 94 -0.10 6.27 0.53
C GLU A 94 1.19 6.81 1.14
N VAL A 95 1.56 6.31 2.33
CA VAL A 95 2.83 6.60 2.98
C VAL A 95 3.70 5.35 2.97
N GLY A 96 4.79 5.38 2.21
CA GLY A 96 5.68 4.25 1.97
C GLY A 96 5.42 3.58 0.62
N THR A 97 5.75 4.26 -0.50
CA THR A 97 5.65 3.72 -1.86
C THR A 97 6.43 2.40 -2.03
N GLY A 98 7.63 2.31 -1.44
CA GLY A 98 8.50 1.14 -1.50
C GLY A 98 8.74 0.66 -2.93
N SER A 99 8.35 -0.59 -3.21
CA SER A 99 8.44 -1.16 -4.56
C SER A 99 7.45 -0.57 -5.57
N GLY A 100 6.36 0.07 -5.10
CA GLY A 100 5.23 0.54 -5.88
C GLY A 100 4.11 -0.49 -6.08
N TYR A 101 4.17 -1.66 -5.42
CA TYR A 101 3.15 -2.71 -5.62
C TYR A 101 1.81 -2.31 -4.98
N GLN A 102 1.81 -1.88 -3.71
CA GLN A 102 0.60 -1.38 -3.05
C GLN A 102 0.05 -0.15 -3.80
N THR A 103 0.94 0.74 -4.26
CA THR A 103 0.61 1.90 -5.10
C THR A 103 -0.13 1.47 -6.37
N ALA A 104 0.37 0.43 -7.07
CA ALA A 104 -0.24 -0.07 -8.30
C ALA A 104 -1.62 -0.72 -8.07
N ILE A 105 -1.85 -1.33 -6.90
CA ILE A 105 -3.15 -1.86 -6.50
C ILE A 105 -4.13 -0.72 -6.22
N LEU A 106 -3.75 0.21 -5.34
CA LEU A 106 -4.59 1.35 -4.96
C LEU A 106 -4.98 2.21 -6.16
N ALA A 107 -4.02 2.53 -7.03
CA ALA A 107 -4.25 3.39 -8.19
C ALA A 107 -5.35 2.90 -9.13
N ARG A 108 -5.64 1.60 -9.15
CA ARG A 108 -6.72 1.02 -9.96
C ARG A 108 -8.09 1.02 -9.28
N LEU A 109 -8.13 1.44 -8.02
CA LEU A 109 -9.32 1.38 -7.17
C LEU A 109 -9.75 2.78 -6.68
N VAL A 110 -8.95 3.81 -6.98
CA VAL A 110 -9.18 5.19 -6.53
C VAL A 110 -9.04 6.17 -7.70
N ASP A 111 -9.65 7.36 -7.57
CA ASP A 111 -9.59 8.38 -8.64
C ASP A 111 -8.19 8.98 -8.75
N GLN A 112 -7.64 9.48 -7.64
CA GLN A 112 -6.31 10.08 -7.57
C GLN A 112 -5.55 9.57 -6.36
N LEU A 113 -4.35 9.04 -6.59
CA LEU A 113 -3.45 8.56 -5.55
C LEU A 113 -2.25 9.51 -5.41
N TYR A 114 -1.95 9.86 -4.17
CA TYR A 114 -0.72 10.54 -3.77
C TYR A 114 0.13 9.54 -3.00
N SER A 115 1.40 9.42 -3.32
CA SER A 115 2.28 8.46 -2.65
C SER A 115 3.61 9.09 -2.28
N VAL A 116 4.02 8.93 -1.03
CA VAL A 116 5.25 9.49 -0.51
C VAL A 116 6.23 8.39 -0.08
N GLU A 117 7.51 8.61 -0.36
CA GLU A 117 8.59 7.67 -0.03
C GLU A 117 9.82 8.44 0.46
N ARG A 118 10.44 7.98 1.54
CA ARG A 118 11.65 8.58 2.10
C ARG A 118 12.94 8.11 1.41
N ILE A 119 12.90 6.96 0.73
CA ILE A 119 14.05 6.33 0.06
C ILE A 119 13.98 6.67 -1.44
N ALA A 120 14.69 7.72 -1.83
CA ALA A 120 14.62 8.25 -3.20
C ALA A 120 14.95 7.21 -4.30
N PRO A 121 15.92 6.29 -4.15
CA PRO A 121 16.16 5.23 -5.13
C PRO A 121 14.98 4.28 -5.30
N LEU A 122 14.27 3.90 -4.22
CA LEU A 122 13.06 3.06 -4.32
C LEU A 122 11.95 3.79 -5.07
N LEU A 123 11.72 5.07 -4.75
CA LEU A 123 10.72 5.88 -5.44
C LEU A 123 11.02 5.97 -6.95
N GLY A 124 12.30 6.12 -7.33
CA GLY A 124 12.73 6.14 -8.73
C GLY A 124 12.38 4.84 -9.46
N GLN A 125 12.57 3.69 -8.80
CA GLN A 125 12.18 2.37 -9.34
C GLN A 125 10.67 2.23 -9.44
N ALA A 126 9.93 2.60 -8.40
CA ALA A 126 8.46 2.55 -8.38
C ALA A 126 7.86 3.38 -9.53
N ARG A 127 8.32 4.62 -9.72
CA ARG A 127 7.89 5.49 -10.84
C ARG A 127 8.07 4.84 -12.22
N ARG A 128 9.18 4.13 -12.45
CA ARG A 128 9.40 3.42 -13.71
C ARG A 128 8.39 2.28 -13.89
N ARG A 129 8.21 1.45 -12.84
CA ARG A 129 7.26 0.33 -12.85
C ARG A 129 5.82 0.77 -13.09
N LEU A 130 5.38 1.86 -12.43
CA LEU A 130 4.04 2.42 -12.61
C LEU A 130 3.81 2.88 -14.07
N ARG A 131 4.78 3.59 -14.66
CA ARG A 131 4.71 3.97 -16.09
C ARG A 131 4.67 2.77 -17.02
N GLU A 132 5.48 1.74 -16.76
CA GLU A 132 5.49 0.50 -17.54
C GLU A 132 4.17 -0.29 -17.45
N LEU A 133 3.38 -0.06 -16.40
CA LEU A 133 2.06 -0.64 -16.18
C LEU A 133 0.91 0.27 -16.62
N ASP A 134 1.21 1.39 -17.28
CA ASP A 134 0.25 2.38 -17.78
C ASP A 134 -0.61 2.99 -16.64
N ILE A 135 -0.01 3.22 -15.47
CA ILE A 135 -0.64 3.82 -14.30
C ILE A 135 -0.22 5.30 -14.22
N TYR A 136 -1.17 6.22 -14.42
CA TYR A 136 -0.92 7.66 -14.55
C TYR A 136 -1.65 8.53 -13.52
N ASN A 137 -2.61 8.00 -12.76
CA ASN A 137 -3.33 8.70 -11.72
C ASN A 137 -2.61 8.68 -10.36
N VAL A 138 -1.28 8.67 -10.38
CA VAL A 138 -0.43 8.66 -9.19
C VAL A 138 0.55 9.83 -9.23
N GLU A 139 0.44 10.73 -8.26
CA GLU A 139 1.48 11.70 -7.98
C GLU A 139 2.40 11.17 -6.88
N THR A 140 3.71 11.32 -7.06
CA THR A 140 4.67 10.80 -6.08
C THR A 140 5.67 11.85 -5.65
N ARG A 141 6.05 11.86 -4.36
CA ARG A 141 7.02 12.79 -3.77
C ARG A 141 8.02 12.05 -2.87
N VAL A 142 9.29 12.50 -2.88
CA VAL A 142 10.22 12.12 -1.82
C VAL A 142 9.80 12.85 -0.53
N SER A 143 9.53 12.09 0.54
CA SER A 143 9.19 12.65 1.85
C SER A 143 10.45 13.19 2.51
N THR A 144 10.52 14.50 2.74
CA THR A 144 11.69 15.17 3.31
C THR A 144 11.56 15.38 4.81
N GLU A 145 10.40 15.86 5.26
CA GLU A 145 10.09 16.18 6.66
C GLU A 145 8.67 15.77 6.98
N GLY A 146 8.41 15.37 8.21
CA GLY A 146 7.09 14.95 8.67
C GLY A 146 6.55 13.71 7.96
N PHE A 147 5.24 13.48 8.12
CA PHE A 147 4.56 12.35 7.51
C PHE A 147 3.42 12.82 6.59
N GLY A 148 3.32 12.18 5.42
CA GLY A 148 2.28 12.46 4.45
C GLY A 148 2.60 13.60 3.48
N TRP A 149 1.52 14.23 2.97
CA TRP A 149 1.60 15.30 1.98
C TRP A 149 0.50 16.34 2.21
N PRO A 150 0.64 17.23 3.23
CA PRO A 150 -0.40 18.15 3.64
C PRO A 150 -0.93 19.05 2.53
N GLU A 151 -0.06 19.50 1.60
CA GLU A 151 -0.40 20.42 0.53
C GLU A 151 -1.36 19.84 -0.52
N LYS A 152 -1.51 18.52 -0.54
CA LYS A 152 -2.44 17.79 -1.43
C LYS A 152 -3.71 17.31 -0.73
N GLY A 153 -3.77 17.45 0.60
CA GLY A 153 -4.93 17.10 1.41
C GLY A 153 -6.07 18.13 1.30
N PRO A 154 -7.19 17.91 1.99
CA PRO A 154 -7.46 16.73 2.81
C PRO A 154 -7.72 15.46 1.99
N TYR A 155 -7.51 14.28 2.63
CA TYR A 155 -7.65 12.97 1.99
C TYR A 155 -8.88 12.23 2.49
N ASP A 156 -9.61 11.59 1.58
CA ASP A 156 -10.70 10.67 1.89
C ASP A 156 -10.20 9.42 2.61
N ALA A 157 -9.02 8.95 2.22
CA ALA A 157 -8.38 7.81 2.84
C ALA A 157 -6.85 7.94 2.84
N ILE A 158 -6.22 7.41 3.89
CA ILE A 158 -4.77 7.30 4.03
C ILE A 158 -4.41 5.85 4.35
N LEU A 159 -3.40 5.31 3.66
CA LEU A 159 -2.81 4.01 3.96
C LEU A 159 -1.32 4.19 4.25
N THR A 160 -0.82 3.58 5.35
CA THR A 160 0.61 3.58 5.63
C THR A 160 1.21 2.18 5.57
N ALA A 161 2.31 2.02 4.84
CA ALA A 161 3.04 0.76 4.71
C ALA A 161 4.25 0.66 5.66
N ALA A 162 4.23 1.42 6.76
CA ALA A 162 5.25 1.42 7.81
C ALA A 162 4.59 1.71 9.18
N ALA A 163 5.15 1.17 10.26
CA ALA A 163 4.57 1.22 11.59
C ALA A 163 5.23 2.30 12.46
N PRO A 164 4.51 3.36 12.88
CA PRO A 164 4.93 4.23 13.98
C PRO A 164 4.63 3.57 15.34
N SER A 165 5.24 4.09 16.41
CA SER A 165 4.92 3.66 17.78
C SER A 165 3.50 4.06 18.21
N THR A 166 3.01 5.19 17.72
CA THR A 166 1.65 5.74 17.94
C THR A 166 1.14 6.37 16.65
N VAL A 167 -0.18 6.51 16.51
CA VAL A 167 -0.77 7.16 15.32
C VAL A 167 -0.32 8.62 15.23
N PRO A 168 0.41 9.04 14.17
CA PRO A 168 0.89 10.42 14.03
C PRO A 168 -0.27 11.42 13.91
N MET A 169 -0.23 12.49 14.70
CA MET A 169 -1.22 13.58 14.59
C MET A 169 -1.18 14.27 13.24
N GLU A 170 0.00 14.34 12.63
CA GLU A 170 0.19 14.88 11.28
C GLU A 170 -0.67 14.15 10.23
N LEU A 171 -0.76 12.82 10.30
CA LEU A 171 -1.59 12.05 9.37
C LEU A 171 -3.09 12.21 9.68
N LYS A 172 -3.45 12.24 10.98
CA LYS A 172 -4.83 12.51 11.37
C LYS A 172 -5.33 13.86 10.85
N GLY A 173 -4.48 14.91 10.95
CA GLY A 173 -4.81 16.26 10.49
C GLY A 173 -4.97 16.38 8.97
N GLN A 174 -4.51 15.39 8.20
CA GLN A 174 -4.65 15.35 6.75
C GLN A 174 -5.91 14.59 6.28
N LEU A 175 -6.69 13.97 7.19
CA LEU A 175 -7.95 13.32 6.84
C LEU A 175 -9.05 14.35 6.56
N ALA A 176 -9.83 14.11 5.54
CA ALA A 176 -11.10 14.78 5.32
C ALA A 176 -12.11 14.43 6.44
N PRO A 177 -13.20 15.20 6.62
CA PRO A 177 -14.34 14.73 7.40
C PRO A 177 -14.79 13.35 6.92
N ASP A 178 -15.09 12.43 7.84
CA ASP A 178 -15.34 11.00 7.58
C ASP A 178 -14.20 10.22 6.89
N GLY A 179 -13.04 10.85 6.73
CA GLY A 179 -11.86 10.19 6.17
C GLY A 179 -11.32 9.09 7.07
N VAL A 180 -10.69 8.10 6.47
CA VAL A 180 -10.15 6.92 7.15
C VAL A 180 -8.64 6.78 6.98
N LEU A 181 -7.97 6.29 8.02
CA LEU A 181 -6.55 5.97 8.00
C LEU A 181 -6.38 4.49 8.38
N VAL A 182 -5.81 3.71 7.49
CA VAL A 182 -5.37 2.32 7.72
C VAL A 182 -3.87 2.32 7.97
N ILE A 183 -3.47 1.95 9.19
CA ILE A 183 -2.09 2.11 9.66
C ILE A 183 -1.68 0.97 10.60
N PRO A 184 -0.52 0.32 10.40
CA PRO A 184 0.08 -0.53 11.42
C PRO A 184 0.64 0.35 12.56
N VAL A 185 0.37 0.00 13.81
CA VAL A 185 0.82 0.78 14.99
C VAL A 185 1.49 -0.13 16.01
N GLY A 186 2.62 0.30 16.53
CA GLY A 186 3.37 -0.39 17.58
C GLY A 186 4.85 -0.54 17.25
N THR A 187 5.60 -1.11 18.21
CA THR A 187 7.04 -1.39 18.10
C THR A 187 7.31 -2.88 18.09
N GLU A 188 7.42 -3.53 19.25
CA GLU A 188 7.61 -4.99 19.37
C GLU A 188 6.34 -5.77 18.99
N ARG A 189 5.18 -5.24 19.38
CA ARG A 189 3.87 -5.76 18.99
C ARG A 189 3.15 -4.70 18.19
N GLN A 190 2.88 -5.01 16.95
CA GLN A 190 2.19 -4.11 16.02
C GLN A 190 0.80 -4.65 15.70
N PHE A 191 -0.14 -3.75 15.56
CA PHE A 191 -1.52 -4.08 15.18
C PHE A 191 -1.95 -3.18 14.03
N LEU A 192 -2.63 -3.77 13.08
CA LEU A 192 -3.35 -2.99 12.09
C LEU A 192 -4.43 -2.18 12.80
N THR A 193 -4.48 -0.91 12.52
CA THR A 193 -5.34 0.06 13.21
C THR A 193 -6.10 0.86 12.17
N LEU A 194 -7.39 1.00 12.38
CA LEU A 194 -8.26 1.89 11.62
C LEU A 194 -8.53 3.13 12.45
N VAL A 195 -8.34 4.30 11.85
CA VAL A 195 -8.70 5.59 12.44
C VAL A 195 -9.71 6.26 11.54
N THR A 196 -10.84 6.69 12.07
CA THR A 196 -11.87 7.42 11.35
C THR A 196 -12.04 8.80 11.95
N ARG A 197 -11.96 9.87 11.12
CA ARG A 197 -12.31 11.21 11.54
C ARG A 197 -13.82 11.38 11.52
N ARG A 198 -14.41 11.89 12.61
CA ARG A 198 -15.85 12.17 12.63
C ARG A 198 -16.18 13.43 11.84
N GLU A 199 -17.33 13.40 11.12
CA GLU A 199 -17.78 14.46 10.21
C GLU A 199 -17.83 15.85 10.87
N ASP A 200 -18.41 15.91 12.05
CA ASP A 200 -18.74 17.17 12.76
C ASP A 200 -17.73 17.59 13.82
N SER A 201 -16.57 16.94 13.88
CA SER A 201 -15.61 17.23 14.97
C SER A 201 -14.19 16.81 14.63
N ASP A 202 -13.21 17.38 15.35
CA ASP A 202 -11.82 16.90 15.34
C ASP A 202 -11.64 15.63 16.22
N ARG A 203 -12.71 14.84 16.39
CA ARG A 203 -12.65 13.57 17.11
C ARG A 203 -12.31 12.45 16.15
N PHE A 204 -11.50 11.52 16.65
CA PHE A 204 -11.07 10.34 15.90
C PHE A 204 -11.50 9.09 16.67
N GLU A 205 -12.14 8.18 15.93
CA GLU A 205 -12.35 6.82 16.43
C GLU A 205 -11.15 5.97 16.04
N VAL A 206 -10.71 5.12 16.95
CA VAL A 206 -9.55 4.26 16.76
C VAL A 206 -9.98 2.82 17.05
N GLU A 207 -9.95 1.97 16.04
CA GLU A 207 -10.25 0.56 16.11
C GLU A 207 -8.96 -0.24 15.90
N ARG A 208 -8.60 -1.07 16.88
CA ARG A 208 -7.44 -1.97 16.80
C ARG A 208 -7.91 -3.30 16.23
N LEU A 209 -7.24 -3.76 15.18
CA LEU A 209 -7.56 -4.97 14.44
C LEU A 209 -6.53 -6.09 14.70
N GLU A 210 -6.19 -6.85 13.67
CA GLU A 210 -5.29 -7.99 13.73
C GLU A 210 -3.81 -7.62 13.96
N PRO A 211 -3.01 -8.54 14.54
CA PRO A 211 -1.57 -8.35 14.66
C PRO A 211 -0.89 -8.38 13.28
N VAL A 212 0.10 -7.52 13.10
CA VAL A 212 0.87 -7.37 11.87
C VAL A 212 2.35 -7.12 12.15
N ARG A 213 3.18 -7.16 11.10
CA ARG A 213 4.60 -6.83 11.21
C ARG A 213 5.06 -5.99 10.01
N PHE A 214 5.44 -4.76 10.30
CA PHE A 214 5.94 -3.78 9.34
C PHE A 214 7.29 -3.21 9.76
N VAL A 215 7.99 -2.64 8.78
CA VAL A 215 9.16 -1.79 9.03
C VAL A 215 8.73 -0.51 9.79
N PRO A 216 9.63 0.10 10.58
CA PRO A 216 9.28 1.30 11.32
C PRO A 216 9.03 2.49 10.39
N LEU A 217 8.03 3.33 10.74
CA LEU A 217 7.81 4.61 10.09
C LEU A 217 8.86 5.62 10.60
N LEU A 218 9.72 6.05 9.72
CA LEU A 218 10.83 6.97 10.01
C LEU A 218 10.72 8.24 9.18
N SER A 219 11.12 9.36 9.75
CA SER A 219 11.32 10.63 9.05
C SER A 219 12.71 10.71 8.40
N GLY A 220 12.93 11.74 7.58
CA GLY A 220 14.19 12.01 6.89
C GLY A 220 14.35 11.25 5.58
N VAL A 221 15.28 11.71 4.72
CA VAL A 221 15.51 11.18 3.36
C VAL A 221 16.73 10.28 3.32
N ILE A 222 16.62 9.14 2.62
CA ILE A 222 17.75 8.32 2.15
C ILE A 222 17.92 8.60 0.65
N ARG A 223 19.10 9.09 0.24
CA ARG A 223 19.49 9.41 -1.13
C ARG A 223 20.35 8.33 -1.74
#